data_3f82d9e5eca356a7ef56211384de684e
#
_entry.id   3f82d9e5eca356a7ef56211384de684e
#
_cell.length_a   1.000
_cell.length_b   1.000
_cell.length_c   1.000
_cell.angle_alpha   90.00
_cell.angle_beta   90.00
_cell.angle_gamma   90.00
#
_symmetry.space_group_name_H-M   'P 1'
#
loop_
_entity.id
_entity.type
_entity.pdbx_description
1 polymer ?
#
loop_
_entity_poly.entity_id
_entity_poly.type
_entity_poly.pdbx_seq_one_letter_code
_entity_poly.pdbx_strand_id
1 'polypeptide(L)'
;IESVVFRNDENGYTVIELADGDDYLTAVGIMPQVSSGDVVKLTGKYTNHPSYGRQFAVQICEISRPTEAADILRYLSSGAIKGIGTQTAQRLVKEFGEATLDVLENQPERVAMLKGISSQKAEDFSKQLKQNTGVRTLMLFLGEYGISNTASVKIFNAYGPSCVDLIKKNPYILCQGDFGVSFESADFIAKKEKLEPDSNVRMRAGIVYILHHNERNGHTCLPKEKLLKVSTDFLGIDGEKVSECMEEMLFDRSLIEDKIDGKKFVFPPNVHLCEMYIASRIKMLLKFPSEKIKNIDKAIEKCEKEDGIEYADLQKKAITMALTEG
;
A
#
# COMPACT_ATOMS: atom_id res chain seq x y z
N ILE A 1 0.70 -27.33 6.89
CA ILE A 1 1.93 -26.58 7.29
C ILE A 1 2.46 -27.18 8.57
N GLU A 2 3.70 -27.60 8.56
CA GLU A 2 4.41 -28.08 9.76
C GLU A 2 4.94 -26.92 10.58
N SER A 3 5.64 -26.01 9.95
CA SER A 3 6.22 -24.85 10.63
C SER A 3 6.24 -23.60 9.78
N VAL A 4 6.16 -22.44 10.44
CA VAL A 4 6.46 -21.14 9.84
C VAL A 4 7.87 -20.76 10.27
N VAL A 5 8.82 -20.87 9.32
CA VAL A 5 10.25 -20.64 9.57
C VAL A 5 10.56 -19.14 9.68
N PHE A 6 9.92 -18.34 8.81
CA PHE A 6 10.11 -16.89 8.75
C PHE A 6 8.87 -16.21 8.20
N ARG A 7 8.57 -15.02 8.74
CA ARG A 7 7.56 -14.12 8.20
C ARG A 7 7.99 -12.67 8.37
N ASN A 8 7.82 -11.89 7.31
CA ASN A 8 7.91 -10.45 7.34
C ASN A 8 6.48 -9.88 7.32
N ASP A 9 6.06 -9.29 8.44
CA ASP A 9 4.69 -8.78 8.60
C ASP A 9 4.40 -7.52 7.76
N GLU A 10 5.44 -6.78 7.32
CA GLU A 10 5.26 -5.58 6.50
C GLU A 10 4.85 -5.90 5.07
N ASN A 11 5.42 -6.95 4.48
CA ASN A 11 5.19 -7.30 3.08
C ASN A 11 4.54 -8.68 2.89
N GLY A 12 4.33 -9.44 3.97
CA GLY A 12 3.73 -10.76 3.94
C GLY A 12 4.63 -11.87 3.40
N TYR A 13 5.93 -11.62 3.17
CA TYR A 13 6.88 -12.66 2.73
C TYR A 13 7.05 -13.70 3.82
N THR A 14 6.82 -14.96 3.47
CA THR A 14 6.78 -16.07 4.42
C THR A 14 7.57 -17.24 3.86
N VAL A 15 8.28 -17.94 4.76
CA VAL A 15 8.95 -19.21 4.51
C VAL A 15 8.28 -20.25 5.39
N ILE A 16 7.73 -21.29 4.79
CA ILE A 16 7.05 -22.38 5.49
C ILE A 16 7.64 -23.73 5.14
N GLU A 17 7.56 -24.65 6.08
CA GLU A 17 7.78 -26.06 5.86
C GLU A 17 6.43 -26.77 5.75
N LEU A 18 6.28 -27.56 4.74
CA LEU A 18 5.08 -28.34 4.42
C LEU A 18 5.41 -29.82 4.54
N ALA A 19 4.46 -30.59 5.06
CA ALA A 19 4.40 -32.02 4.86
C ALA A 19 3.42 -32.33 3.73
N ASP A 20 3.87 -33.11 2.74
CA ASP A 20 3.05 -33.65 1.67
C ASP A 20 3.26 -35.19 1.65
N GLY A 21 2.46 -35.87 2.45
CA GLY A 21 2.69 -37.28 2.78
C GLY A 21 3.97 -37.46 3.62
N ASP A 22 4.91 -38.26 3.11
CA ASP A 22 6.22 -38.51 3.75
C ASP A 22 7.31 -37.50 3.33
N ASP A 23 7.03 -36.60 2.41
CA ASP A 23 7.95 -35.60 1.89
C ASP A 23 7.83 -34.24 2.59
N TYR A 24 8.97 -33.60 2.83
CA TYR A 24 9.01 -32.23 3.33
C TYR A 24 9.41 -31.26 2.23
N LEU A 25 8.70 -30.15 2.15
CA LEU A 25 8.90 -29.12 1.14
C LEU A 25 9.00 -27.74 1.79
N THR A 26 10.05 -27.00 1.46
CA THR A 26 10.12 -25.57 1.81
C THR A 26 9.41 -24.75 0.74
N ALA A 27 8.37 -24.00 1.14
CA ALA A 27 7.69 -23.05 0.27
C ALA A 27 7.96 -21.62 0.70
N VAL A 28 8.19 -20.74 -0.28
CA VAL A 28 8.58 -19.34 -0.05
C VAL A 28 7.75 -18.42 -0.93
N GLY A 29 7.33 -17.30 -0.38
CA GLY A 29 6.57 -16.29 -1.16
C GLY A 29 5.77 -15.36 -0.28
N ILE A 30 5.06 -14.45 -0.93
CA ILE A 30 4.11 -13.55 -0.25
C ILE A 30 2.81 -14.33 -0.05
N MET A 31 2.45 -14.53 1.20
CA MET A 31 1.29 -15.33 1.59
C MET A 31 0.44 -14.59 2.62
N PRO A 32 -0.87 -14.92 2.73
CA PRO A 32 -1.67 -14.51 3.88
C PRO A 32 -1.01 -14.98 5.18
N GLN A 33 -1.50 -14.53 6.32
CA GLN A 33 -1.02 -15.08 7.58
C GLN A 33 -1.40 -16.56 7.65
N VAL A 34 -0.37 -17.38 7.75
CA VAL A 34 -0.44 -18.84 7.87
C VAL A 34 0.12 -19.28 9.22
N SER A 35 -0.33 -20.42 9.68
CA SER A 35 0.06 -21.00 10.97
C SER A 35 0.35 -22.49 10.82
N SER A 36 1.15 -23.03 11.74
CA SER A 36 1.32 -24.48 11.83
C SER A 36 -0.02 -25.16 12.03
N GLY A 37 -0.29 -26.22 11.27
CA GLY A 37 -1.56 -26.93 11.23
C GLY A 37 -2.53 -26.46 10.16
N ASP A 38 -2.27 -25.34 9.47
CA ASP A 38 -3.09 -24.93 8.32
C ASP A 38 -2.91 -25.91 7.16
N VAL A 39 -4.03 -26.22 6.49
CA VAL A 39 -4.03 -26.95 5.21
C VAL A 39 -4.04 -25.93 4.09
N VAL A 40 -3.05 -25.99 3.21
CA VAL A 40 -2.89 -25.02 2.14
C VAL A 40 -2.84 -25.70 0.79
N LYS A 41 -3.43 -25.05 -0.23
CA LYS A 41 -3.23 -25.38 -1.62
C LYS A 41 -2.38 -24.28 -2.25
N LEU A 42 -1.20 -24.66 -2.71
CA LEU A 42 -0.22 -23.75 -3.28
C LEU A 42 -0.15 -23.88 -4.79
N THR A 43 -0.13 -22.75 -5.48
CA THR A 43 0.20 -22.67 -6.90
C THR A 43 1.49 -21.86 -7.04
N GLY A 44 2.44 -22.37 -7.82
CA GLY A 44 3.74 -21.74 -7.98
C GLY A 44 4.69 -22.55 -8.84
N LYS A 45 5.99 -22.31 -8.67
CA LYS A 45 7.05 -22.96 -9.43
C LYS A 45 8.18 -23.41 -8.51
N TYR A 46 8.80 -24.54 -8.82
CA TYR A 46 10.04 -24.95 -8.16
C TYR A 46 11.19 -24.04 -8.59
N THR A 47 11.97 -23.58 -7.61
CA THR A 47 13.16 -22.77 -7.79
C THR A 47 14.30 -23.35 -6.99
N ASN A 48 15.55 -23.10 -7.41
CA ASN A 48 16.74 -23.45 -6.63
C ASN A 48 17.35 -22.18 -6.05
N HIS A 49 17.40 -22.11 -4.72
CA HIS A 49 18.11 -21.04 -4.02
C HIS A 49 19.59 -21.45 -3.82
N PRO A 50 20.56 -20.55 -4.07
CA PRO A 50 21.98 -20.88 -3.97
C PRO A 50 22.41 -21.46 -2.61
N SER A 51 21.80 -20.97 -1.50
CA SER A 51 22.14 -21.35 -0.12
C SER A 51 21.17 -22.33 0.52
N TYR A 52 19.89 -22.39 0.06
CA TYR A 52 18.83 -23.17 0.70
C TYR A 52 18.29 -24.31 -0.17
N GLY A 53 18.87 -24.52 -1.34
CA GLY A 53 18.50 -25.63 -2.22
C GLY A 53 17.13 -25.45 -2.91
N ARG A 54 16.45 -26.58 -3.16
CA ARG A 54 15.19 -26.59 -3.87
C ARG A 54 14.06 -26.08 -3.00
N GLN A 55 13.33 -25.06 -3.50
CA GLN A 55 12.19 -24.41 -2.83
C GLN A 55 11.02 -24.29 -3.80
N PHE A 56 9.80 -24.19 -3.26
CA PHE A 56 8.60 -23.89 -4.02
C PHE A 56 8.27 -22.39 -3.91
N ALA A 57 8.48 -21.65 -5.00
CA ALA A 57 8.14 -20.22 -5.06
C ALA A 57 6.62 -20.08 -5.27
N VAL A 58 5.93 -19.67 -4.22
CA VAL A 58 4.47 -19.54 -4.16
C VAL A 58 4.02 -18.29 -4.91
N GLN A 59 3.06 -18.47 -5.80
CA GLN A 59 2.35 -17.39 -6.49
C GLN A 59 0.96 -17.18 -5.90
N ILE A 60 0.24 -18.28 -5.61
CA ILE A 60 -1.08 -18.27 -4.99
C ILE A 60 -1.06 -19.23 -3.80
N CYS A 61 -1.59 -18.78 -2.66
CA CYS A 61 -1.77 -19.59 -1.45
C CYS A 61 -3.25 -19.55 -1.06
N GLU A 62 -3.94 -20.67 -1.23
CA GLU A 62 -5.29 -20.89 -0.74
C GLU A 62 -5.20 -21.65 0.58
N ILE A 63 -5.76 -21.10 1.66
CA ILE A 63 -5.78 -21.74 2.97
C ILE A 63 -7.20 -22.22 3.25
N SER A 64 -7.35 -23.48 3.58
CA SER A 64 -8.61 -24.03 4.07
C SER A 64 -8.81 -23.61 5.52
N ARG A 65 -9.97 -23.03 5.83
CA ARG A 65 -10.32 -22.69 7.20
C ARG A 65 -10.59 -24.00 7.97
N PRO A 66 -9.99 -24.22 9.14
CA PRO A 66 -10.28 -25.43 9.90
C PRO A 66 -11.77 -25.46 10.31
N THR A 67 -12.45 -26.57 10.06
CA THR A 67 -13.87 -26.76 10.36
C THR A 67 -14.08 -27.70 11.54
N GLU A 68 -13.18 -28.66 11.74
CA GLU A 68 -13.27 -29.62 12.83
C GLU A 68 -12.67 -29.03 14.13
N ALA A 69 -13.27 -29.38 15.28
CA ALA A 69 -12.86 -28.88 16.57
C ALA A 69 -11.37 -29.14 16.89
N ALA A 70 -10.82 -30.29 16.45
CA ALA A 70 -9.41 -30.64 16.65
C ALA A 70 -8.47 -29.71 15.87
N ASP A 71 -8.81 -29.38 14.64
CA ASP A 71 -8.02 -28.51 13.77
C ASP A 71 -8.15 -27.05 14.22
N ILE A 72 -9.34 -26.63 14.65
CA ILE A 72 -9.55 -25.32 15.27
C ILE A 72 -8.68 -25.15 16.53
N LEU A 73 -8.63 -26.19 17.37
CA LEU A 73 -7.78 -26.19 18.56
C LEU A 73 -6.29 -26.04 18.18
N ARG A 74 -5.84 -26.80 17.17
CA ARG A 74 -4.45 -26.73 16.67
C ARG A 74 -4.14 -25.33 16.13
N TYR A 75 -5.01 -24.78 15.29
CA TYR A 75 -4.91 -23.43 14.73
C TYR A 75 -4.80 -22.36 15.82
N LEU A 76 -5.69 -22.35 16.79
CA LEU A 76 -5.66 -21.36 17.87
C LEU A 76 -4.45 -21.52 18.80
N SER A 77 -3.99 -22.76 19.01
CA SER A 77 -2.84 -23.07 19.88
C SER A 77 -1.51 -22.73 19.23
N SER A 78 -1.44 -22.61 17.90
CA SER A 78 -0.22 -22.29 17.16
C SER A 78 0.23 -20.83 17.29
N GLY A 79 -0.56 -19.97 17.94
CA GLY A 79 -0.29 -18.54 18.05
C GLY A 79 -0.82 -17.71 16.89
N ALA A 80 -1.70 -18.27 16.07
CA ALA A 80 -2.37 -17.57 14.95
C ALA A 80 -3.09 -16.28 15.37
N ILE A 81 -3.51 -16.22 16.63
CA ILE A 81 -4.11 -15.04 17.25
C ILE A 81 -3.30 -14.70 18.51
N LYS A 82 -2.68 -13.52 18.51
CA LYS A 82 -1.88 -13.04 19.65
C LYS A 82 -2.75 -12.97 20.92
N GLY A 83 -2.28 -13.63 21.98
CA GLY A 83 -2.98 -13.67 23.26
C GLY A 83 -3.87 -14.89 23.48
N ILE A 84 -4.06 -15.75 22.47
CA ILE A 84 -4.68 -17.07 22.62
C ILE A 84 -3.56 -18.10 22.75
N GLY A 85 -3.31 -18.59 23.96
CA GLY A 85 -2.44 -19.73 24.20
C GLY A 85 -3.25 -21.03 24.29
N THR A 86 -2.54 -22.17 24.40
CA THR A 86 -3.13 -23.52 24.41
C THR A 86 -4.30 -23.68 25.41
N GLN A 87 -4.17 -23.16 26.62
CA GLN A 87 -5.25 -23.24 27.63
C GLN A 87 -6.48 -22.42 27.24
N THR A 88 -6.30 -21.26 26.64
CA THR A 88 -7.40 -20.41 26.17
C THR A 88 -8.08 -21.06 24.96
N ALA A 89 -7.30 -21.59 24.02
CA ALA A 89 -7.80 -22.33 22.85
C ALA A 89 -8.64 -23.55 23.29
N GLN A 90 -8.15 -24.36 24.25
CA GLN A 90 -8.91 -25.50 24.77
C GLN A 90 -10.26 -25.08 25.37
N ARG A 91 -10.29 -23.96 26.14
CA ARG A 91 -11.56 -23.47 26.75
C ARG A 91 -12.53 -22.97 25.69
N LEU A 92 -12.04 -22.25 24.68
CA LEU A 92 -12.84 -21.75 23.54
C LEU A 92 -13.47 -22.91 22.77
N VAL A 93 -12.65 -23.90 22.37
CA VAL A 93 -13.13 -25.04 21.60
C VAL A 93 -14.06 -25.95 22.43
N LYS A 94 -13.79 -26.11 23.73
CA LYS A 94 -14.66 -26.86 24.63
C LYS A 94 -16.05 -26.21 24.75
N GLU A 95 -16.14 -24.89 24.79
CA GLU A 95 -17.40 -24.14 24.92
C GLU A 95 -18.18 -24.04 23.61
N PHE A 96 -17.47 -23.74 22.50
CA PHE A 96 -18.09 -23.38 21.22
C PHE A 96 -17.94 -24.46 20.13
N GLY A 97 -17.13 -25.50 20.35
CA GLY A 97 -16.91 -26.59 19.39
C GLY A 97 -16.47 -26.08 18.02
N GLU A 98 -17.10 -26.56 16.97
CA GLU A 98 -16.84 -26.17 15.58
C GLU A 98 -17.23 -24.71 15.27
N ALA A 99 -18.12 -24.11 16.06
CA ALA A 99 -18.50 -22.71 15.92
C ALA A 99 -17.48 -21.72 16.54
N THR A 100 -16.38 -22.20 17.11
CA THR A 100 -15.41 -21.37 17.84
C THR A 100 -14.89 -20.18 17.00
N LEU A 101 -14.52 -20.41 15.75
CA LEU A 101 -13.98 -19.34 14.90
C LEU A 101 -15.06 -18.32 14.51
N ASP A 102 -16.29 -18.78 14.27
CA ASP A 102 -17.41 -17.87 13.99
C ASP A 102 -17.76 -17.01 15.19
N VAL A 103 -17.82 -17.62 16.37
CA VAL A 103 -18.09 -16.90 17.64
C VAL A 103 -16.98 -15.90 17.96
N LEU A 104 -15.71 -16.29 17.80
CA LEU A 104 -14.56 -15.38 17.96
C LEU A 104 -14.64 -14.18 17.00
N GLU A 105 -15.02 -14.41 15.77
CA GLU A 105 -15.07 -13.37 14.73
C GLU A 105 -16.25 -12.43 14.91
N ASN A 106 -17.44 -12.95 15.21
CA ASN A 106 -18.71 -12.21 15.08
C ASN A 106 -19.43 -11.95 16.40
N GLN A 107 -19.05 -12.63 17.50
CA GLN A 107 -19.74 -12.56 18.80
C GLN A 107 -18.73 -12.41 19.96
N PRO A 108 -17.87 -11.38 19.96
CA PRO A 108 -16.83 -11.21 20.98
C PRO A 108 -17.40 -11.08 22.40
N GLU A 109 -18.63 -10.59 22.55
CA GLU A 109 -19.33 -10.52 23.83
C GLU A 109 -19.55 -11.90 24.47
N ARG A 110 -19.79 -12.94 23.67
CA ARG A 110 -19.89 -14.32 24.18
C ARG A 110 -18.53 -14.86 24.63
N VAL A 111 -17.48 -14.49 23.89
CA VAL A 111 -16.09 -14.86 24.24
C VAL A 111 -15.69 -14.21 25.57
N ALA A 112 -16.11 -12.97 25.81
CA ALA A 112 -15.85 -12.24 27.05
C ALA A 112 -16.55 -12.85 28.29
N MET A 113 -17.57 -13.68 28.12
CA MET A 113 -18.22 -14.42 29.24
C MET A 113 -17.34 -15.53 29.79
N LEU A 114 -16.31 -15.96 29.06
CA LEU A 114 -15.40 -17.00 29.51
C LEU A 114 -14.43 -16.46 30.58
N LYS A 115 -14.26 -17.22 31.63
CA LYS A 115 -13.38 -16.85 32.75
C LYS A 115 -11.94 -16.55 32.25
N GLY A 116 -11.45 -15.35 32.52
CA GLY A 116 -10.08 -14.93 32.20
C GLY A 116 -9.93 -14.27 30.84
N ILE A 117 -11.02 -13.99 30.11
CA ILE A 117 -11.03 -13.18 28.90
C ILE A 117 -11.83 -11.90 29.21
N SER A 118 -11.18 -10.74 29.13
CA SER A 118 -11.86 -9.45 29.25
C SER A 118 -12.54 -9.08 27.93
N SER A 119 -13.54 -8.18 27.98
CA SER A 119 -14.21 -7.66 26.78
C SER A 119 -13.20 -7.10 25.78
N GLN A 120 -12.20 -6.34 26.26
CA GLN A 120 -11.14 -5.80 25.41
C GLN A 120 -10.35 -6.90 24.68
N LYS A 121 -9.96 -7.97 25.39
CA LYS A 121 -9.26 -9.12 24.77
C LYS A 121 -10.12 -9.83 23.73
N ALA A 122 -11.41 -10.01 24.02
CA ALA A 122 -12.33 -10.64 23.08
C ALA A 122 -12.49 -9.83 21.79
N GLU A 123 -12.59 -8.51 21.92
CA GLU A 123 -12.61 -7.60 20.77
C GLU A 123 -11.29 -7.65 19.97
N ASP A 124 -10.14 -7.68 20.65
CA ASP A 124 -8.83 -7.78 20.01
C ASP A 124 -8.69 -9.10 19.24
N PHE A 125 -9.19 -10.21 19.77
CA PHE A 125 -9.21 -11.51 19.08
C PHE A 125 -10.10 -11.47 17.84
N SER A 126 -11.31 -10.91 17.95
CA SER A 126 -12.23 -10.71 16.82
C SER A 126 -11.59 -9.87 15.72
N LYS A 127 -10.95 -8.76 16.09
CA LYS A 127 -10.27 -7.85 15.16
C LYS A 127 -9.13 -8.54 14.42
N GLN A 128 -8.28 -9.29 15.11
CA GLN A 128 -7.18 -10.04 14.50
C GLN A 128 -7.70 -11.10 13.53
N LEU A 129 -8.75 -11.86 13.91
CA LEU A 129 -9.32 -12.89 13.07
C LEU A 129 -9.95 -12.30 11.80
N LYS A 130 -10.69 -11.19 11.93
CA LYS A 130 -11.24 -10.43 10.78
C LYS A 130 -10.16 -9.90 9.85
N GLN A 131 -9.04 -9.41 10.40
CA GLN A 131 -7.90 -8.98 9.60
C GLN A 131 -7.32 -10.13 8.79
N ASN A 132 -7.05 -11.26 9.41
CA ASN A 132 -6.47 -12.42 8.75
C ASN A 132 -7.37 -12.94 7.62
N THR A 133 -8.68 -13.02 7.89
CA THR A 133 -9.69 -13.43 6.90
C THR A 133 -9.79 -12.43 5.76
N GLY A 134 -9.79 -11.12 6.08
CA GLY A 134 -9.94 -10.05 5.09
C GLY A 134 -8.77 -9.97 4.10
N VAL A 135 -7.53 -10.06 4.60
CA VAL A 135 -6.34 -10.09 3.71
C VAL A 135 -6.40 -11.28 2.77
N ARG A 136 -6.77 -12.47 3.27
CA ARG A 136 -6.92 -13.68 2.45
C ARG A 136 -7.97 -13.49 1.37
N THR A 137 -9.15 -13.02 1.73
CA THR A 137 -10.25 -12.77 0.78
C THR A 137 -9.82 -11.79 -0.31
N LEU A 138 -9.11 -10.73 0.07
CA LEU A 138 -8.59 -9.75 -0.88
C LEU A 138 -7.53 -10.36 -1.82
N MET A 139 -6.61 -11.17 -1.30
CA MET A 139 -5.59 -11.84 -2.13
C MET A 139 -6.21 -12.79 -3.15
N LEU A 140 -7.22 -13.56 -2.77
CA LEU A 140 -7.95 -14.43 -3.69
C LEU A 140 -8.68 -13.59 -4.74
N PHE A 141 -9.41 -12.57 -4.33
CA PHE A 141 -10.13 -11.68 -5.23
C PHE A 141 -9.19 -11.02 -6.24
N LEU A 142 -8.11 -10.38 -5.78
CA LEU A 142 -7.16 -9.68 -6.65
C LEU A 142 -6.27 -10.63 -7.47
N GLY A 143 -6.03 -11.84 -6.96
CA GLY A 143 -5.29 -12.89 -7.67
C GLY A 143 -5.94 -13.30 -8.98
N GLU A 144 -7.28 -13.31 -9.06
CA GLU A 144 -8.03 -13.55 -10.30
C GLU A 144 -7.73 -12.53 -11.41
N TYR A 145 -7.26 -11.34 -11.01
CA TYR A 145 -6.89 -10.23 -11.90
C TYR A 145 -5.38 -10.11 -12.11
N GLY A 146 -4.60 -11.07 -11.60
CA GLY A 146 -3.15 -11.08 -11.73
C GLY A 146 -2.42 -10.01 -10.86
N ILE A 147 -3.13 -9.43 -9.88
CA ILE A 147 -2.55 -8.47 -8.93
C ILE A 147 -1.79 -9.24 -7.85
N SER A 148 -0.57 -8.81 -7.57
CA SER A 148 0.33 -9.52 -6.66
C SER A 148 -0.16 -9.52 -5.20
N ASN A 149 0.25 -10.54 -4.45
CA ASN A 149 -0.03 -10.62 -3.01
C ASN A 149 0.58 -9.45 -2.23
N THR A 150 1.74 -8.94 -2.65
CA THR A 150 2.36 -7.73 -2.07
C THR A 150 1.44 -6.52 -2.18
N ALA A 151 0.86 -6.30 -3.38
CA ALA A 151 -0.11 -5.23 -3.59
C ALA A 151 -1.35 -5.42 -2.71
N SER A 152 -1.86 -6.66 -2.62
CA SER A 152 -3.02 -7.00 -1.80
C SER A 152 -2.80 -6.65 -0.31
N VAL A 153 -1.62 -6.94 0.24
CA VAL A 153 -1.29 -6.57 1.64
C VAL A 153 -1.27 -5.05 1.81
N LYS A 154 -0.62 -4.32 0.91
CA LYS A 154 -0.60 -2.84 0.96
C LYS A 154 -2.00 -2.24 0.86
N ILE A 155 -2.84 -2.76 -0.06
CA ILE A 155 -4.22 -2.32 -0.25
C ILE A 155 -5.05 -2.59 1.00
N PHE A 156 -4.91 -3.78 1.58
CA PHE A 156 -5.63 -4.11 2.81
C PHE A 156 -5.22 -3.23 3.99
N ASN A 157 -3.94 -2.93 4.14
CA ASN A 157 -3.44 -2.03 5.17
C ASN A 157 -3.96 -0.59 5.00
N ALA A 158 -4.17 -0.15 3.75
CA ALA A 158 -4.70 1.17 3.45
C ALA A 158 -6.22 1.29 3.64
N TYR A 159 -6.99 0.28 3.21
CA TYR A 159 -8.46 0.36 3.13
C TYR A 159 -9.19 -0.54 4.14
N GLY A 160 -8.49 -1.44 4.82
CA GLY A 160 -9.04 -2.32 5.85
C GLY A 160 -9.97 -3.42 5.32
N PRO A 161 -10.80 -4.02 6.22
CA PRO A 161 -11.61 -5.21 5.91
C PRO A 161 -12.66 -5.03 4.81
N SER A 162 -13.13 -3.80 4.58
CA SER A 162 -14.14 -3.48 3.54
C SER A 162 -13.54 -3.24 2.17
N CYS A 163 -12.23 -3.48 1.97
CA CYS A 163 -11.52 -3.15 0.73
C CYS A 163 -12.10 -3.84 -0.50
N VAL A 164 -12.58 -5.08 -0.40
CA VAL A 164 -13.20 -5.82 -1.53
C VAL A 164 -14.46 -5.10 -2.02
N ASP A 165 -15.33 -4.68 -1.10
CA ASP A 165 -16.55 -3.95 -1.46
C ASP A 165 -16.25 -2.56 -2.03
N LEU A 166 -15.23 -1.89 -1.50
CA LEU A 166 -14.74 -0.62 -2.03
C LEU A 166 -14.20 -0.77 -3.45
N ILE A 167 -13.41 -1.82 -3.71
CA ILE A 167 -12.83 -2.09 -5.03
C ILE A 167 -13.94 -2.45 -6.03
N LYS A 168 -14.93 -3.25 -5.65
CA LYS A 168 -16.06 -3.56 -6.51
C LYS A 168 -16.87 -2.33 -6.90
N LYS A 169 -17.03 -1.37 -5.99
CA LYS A 169 -17.70 -0.09 -6.26
C LYS A 169 -16.83 0.86 -7.10
N ASN A 170 -15.56 0.90 -6.82
CA ASN A 170 -14.58 1.77 -7.48
C ASN A 170 -13.22 1.09 -7.61
N PRO A 171 -12.97 0.30 -8.66
CA PRO A 171 -11.68 -0.35 -8.88
C PRO A 171 -10.50 0.61 -9.03
N TYR A 172 -10.75 1.84 -9.42
CA TYR A 172 -9.71 2.83 -9.69
C TYR A 172 -9.02 3.37 -8.43
N ILE A 173 -9.54 3.07 -7.24
CA ILE A 173 -8.81 3.34 -5.99
C ILE A 173 -7.45 2.60 -5.96
N LEU A 174 -7.34 1.51 -6.70
CA LEU A 174 -6.10 0.73 -6.83
C LEU A 174 -4.98 1.49 -7.55
N CYS A 175 -5.32 2.48 -8.37
CA CYS A 175 -4.37 3.31 -9.12
C CYS A 175 -3.95 4.58 -8.36
N GLN A 176 -4.63 4.92 -7.27
CA GLN A 176 -4.40 6.17 -6.52
C GLN A 176 -3.26 6.07 -5.50
N GLY A 177 -2.92 4.85 -5.09
CA GLY A 177 -1.84 4.57 -4.13
C GLY A 177 -0.60 4.00 -4.80
N ASP A 178 0.49 3.89 -4.03
CA ASP A 178 1.71 3.20 -4.47
C ASP A 178 1.58 1.67 -4.33
N PHE A 179 0.51 1.13 -4.92
CA PHE A 179 0.22 -0.29 -4.90
C PHE A 179 0.82 -1.05 -6.08
N GLY A 180 1.32 -0.32 -7.09
CA GLY A 180 1.87 -0.92 -8.31
C GLY A 180 0.79 -1.53 -9.23
N VAL A 181 -0.47 -1.10 -9.09
CA VAL A 181 -1.59 -1.53 -9.95
C VAL A 181 -1.77 -0.54 -11.09
N SER A 182 -1.79 -1.03 -12.32
CA SER A 182 -1.96 -0.19 -13.50
C SER A 182 -3.44 0.20 -13.71
N PHE A 183 -3.65 1.26 -14.50
CA PHE A 183 -5.01 1.69 -14.85
C PHE A 183 -5.73 0.60 -15.67
N GLU A 184 -5.03 -0.11 -16.54
CA GLU A 184 -5.58 -1.21 -17.34
C GLU A 184 -6.07 -2.37 -16.47
N SER A 185 -5.35 -2.67 -15.38
CA SER A 185 -5.79 -3.71 -14.42
C SER A 185 -7.07 -3.29 -13.71
N ALA A 186 -7.17 -2.01 -13.31
CA ALA A 186 -8.39 -1.47 -12.71
C ALA A 186 -9.57 -1.43 -13.71
N ASP A 187 -9.32 -1.06 -14.96
CA ASP A 187 -10.32 -1.11 -16.05
C ASP A 187 -10.83 -2.54 -16.30
N PHE A 188 -9.94 -3.53 -16.20
CA PHE A 188 -10.33 -4.93 -16.34
C PHE A 188 -11.26 -5.38 -15.22
N ILE A 189 -10.98 -4.98 -13.97
CA ILE A 189 -11.88 -5.21 -12.82
C ILE A 189 -13.20 -4.48 -13.04
N ALA A 190 -13.18 -3.20 -13.40
CA ALA A 190 -14.37 -2.38 -13.65
C ALA A 190 -15.29 -3.03 -14.68
N LYS A 191 -14.73 -3.54 -15.78
CA LYS A 191 -15.46 -4.24 -16.83
C LYS A 191 -16.11 -5.53 -16.32
N LYS A 192 -15.41 -6.30 -15.46
CA LYS A 192 -15.95 -7.51 -14.85
C LYS A 192 -17.09 -7.20 -13.87
N GLU A 193 -16.94 -6.13 -13.09
CA GLU A 193 -17.98 -5.65 -12.17
C GLU A 193 -19.09 -4.85 -12.88
N LYS A 194 -19.09 -4.79 -14.23
CA LYS A 194 -20.08 -4.16 -15.09
C LYS A 194 -20.26 -2.65 -14.86
N LEU A 195 -19.18 -1.96 -14.53
CA LEU A 195 -19.17 -0.50 -14.46
C LEU A 195 -19.21 0.10 -15.87
N GLU A 196 -19.96 1.19 -16.02
CA GLU A 196 -20.09 1.87 -17.32
C GLU A 196 -18.75 2.47 -17.77
N PRO A 197 -18.38 2.29 -19.08
CA PRO A 197 -17.11 2.77 -19.60
C PRO A 197 -16.93 4.29 -19.53
N ASP A 198 -18.01 5.05 -19.54
CA ASP A 198 -18.04 6.51 -19.42
C ASP A 198 -18.46 6.99 -18.03
N SER A 199 -18.31 6.14 -17.02
CA SER A 199 -18.62 6.51 -15.63
C SER A 199 -17.74 7.65 -15.14
N ASN A 200 -18.33 8.57 -14.36
CA ASN A 200 -17.61 9.69 -13.74
C ASN A 200 -16.39 9.20 -12.93
N VAL A 201 -16.53 8.07 -12.23
CA VAL A 201 -15.46 7.44 -11.45
C VAL A 201 -14.25 7.09 -12.34
N ARG A 202 -14.49 6.51 -13.53
CA ARG A 202 -13.44 6.17 -14.49
C ARG A 202 -12.77 7.41 -15.06
N MET A 203 -13.56 8.41 -15.47
CA MET A 203 -13.02 9.65 -16.03
C MET A 203 -12.15 10.39 -15.01
N ARG A 204 -12.63 10.58 -13.79
CA ARG A 204 -11.87 11.19 -12.69
C ARG A 204 -10.55 10.47 -12.43
N ALA A 205 -10.60 9.16 -12.34
CA ALA A 205 -9.40 8.34 -12.11
C ALA A 205 -8.40 8.43 -13.25
N GLY A 206 -8.86 8.43 -14.49
CA GLY A 206 -8.00 8.56 -15.68
C GLY A 206 -7.28 9.91 -15.76
N ILE A 207 -7.99 11.01 -15.47
CA ILE A 207 -7.40 12.36 -15.42
C ILE A 207 -6.30 12.42 -14.34
N VAL A 208 -6.59 11.92 -13.14
CA VAL A 208 -5.61 11.87 -12.03
C VAL A 208 -4.42 10.97 -12.39
N TYR A 209 -4.67 9.81 -13.00
CA TYR A 209 -3.63 8.88 -13.44
C TYR A 209 -2.64 9.52 -14.42
N ILE A 210 -3.14 10.30 -15.40
CA ILE A 210 -2.31 11.04 -16.36
C ILE A 210 -1.44 12.07 -15.66
N LEU A 211 -1.99 12.81 -14.69
CA LEU A 211 -1.21 13.78 -13.90
C LEU A 211 -0.10 13.09 -13.12
N HIS A 212 -0.40 12.02 -12.39
CA HIS A 212 0.61 11.25 -11.65
C HIS A 212 1.65 10.58 -12.55
N HIS A 213 1.26 10.12 -13.74
CA HIS A 213 2.23 9.61 -14.71
C HIS A 213 3.23 10.70 -15.13
N ASN A 214 2.76 11.93 -15.32
CA ASN A 214 3.62 13.06 -15.68
C ASN A 214 4.48 13.56 -14.50
N GLU A 215 4.04 13.41 -13.25
CA GLU A 215 4.87 13.67 -12.06
C GLU A 215 6.13 12.82 -12.04
N ARG A 216 6.02 11.54 -12.40
CA ARG A 216 7.17 10.61 -12.51
C ARG A 216 8.17 11.05 -13.59
N ASN A 217 7.73 11.86 -14.56
CA ASN A 217 8.56 12.48 -15.59
C ASN A 217 9.06 13.89 -15.20
N GLY A 218 8.85 14.32 -13.94
CA GLY A 218 9.30 15.59 -13.42
C GLY A 218 8.36 16.79 -13.67
N HIS A 219 7.09 16.54 -14.05
CA HIS A 219 6.11 17.59 -14.27
C HIS A 219 5.11 17.68 -13.12
N THR A 220 5.04 18.82 -12.45
CA THR A 220 4.11 19.08 -11.34
C THR A 220 2.70 19.44 -11.80
N CYS A 221 2.54 19.83 -13.07
CA CYS A 221 1.26 20.22 -13.66
C CYS A 221 1.27 20.00 -15.19
N LEU A 222 0.08 20.08 -15.78
CA LEU A 222 -0.09 20.08 -17.23
C LEU A 222 -0.95 21.25 -17.69
N PRO A 223 -0.70 21.80 -18.90
CA PRO A 223 -1.63 22.75 -19.52
C PRO A 223 -3.02 22.13 -19.66
N LYS A 224 -4.08 22.86 -19.27
CA LYS A 224 -5.46 22.36 -19.23
C LYS A 224 -5.91 21.75 -20.54
N GLU A 225 -5.65 22.42 -21.66
CA GLU A 225 -6.01 21.94 -23.01
C GLU A 225 -5.27 20.64 -23.37
N LYS A 226 -3.98 20.54 -22.98
CA LYS A 226 -3.19 19.31 -23.19
C LYS A 226 -3.71 18.17 -22.35
N LEU A 227 -4.02 18.43 -21.07
CA LEU A 227 -4.57 17.43 -20.17
C LEU A 227 -5.92 16.91 -20.69
N LEU A 228 -6.81 17.80 -21.13
CA LEU A 228 -8.11 17.43 -21.72
C LEU A 228 -7.90 16.51 -22.93
N LYS A 229 -7.07 16.91 -23.88
CA LYS A 229 -6.81 16.12 -25.09
C LYS A 229 -6.26 14.74 -24.76
N VAL A 230 -5.20 14.68 -23.93
CA VAL A 230 -4.57 13.39 -23.55
C VAL A 230 -5.54 12.51 -22.78
N SER A 231 -6.40 13.09 -21.93
CA SER A 231 -7.41 12.34 -21.19
C SER A 231 -8.50 11.77 -22.09
N THR A 232 -8.95 12.54 -23.07
CA THR A 232 -9.91 12.11 -24.11
C THR A 232 -9.35 10.92 -24.90
N ASP A 233 -8.12 11.07 -25.39
CA ASP A 233 -7.44 10.01 -26.16
C ASP A 233 -7.20 8.74 -25.32
N PHE A 234 -6.75 8.90 -24.08
CA PHE A 234 -6.46 7.79 -23.17
C PHE A 234 -7.71 7.01 -22.75
N LEU A 235 -8.79 7.72 -22.41
CA LEU A 235 -10.03 7.12 -21.96
C LEU A 235 -10.90 6.59 -23.10
N GLY A 236 -10.70 7.09 -24.32
CA GLY A 236 -11.55 6.78 -25.47
C GLY A 236 -12.99 7.27 -25.30
N ILE A 237 -13.19 8.39 -24.58
CA ILE A 237 -14.51 8.99 -24.26
C ILE A 237 -14.60 10.33 -24.98
N ASP A 238 -15.83 10.75 -25.27
CA ASP A 238 -16.10 12.07 -25.87
C ASP A 238 -15.48 13.21 -25.06
N GLY A 239 -14.84 14.15 -25.75
CA GLY A 239 -14.12 15.26 -25.13
C GLY A 239 -15.01 16.22 -24.33
N GLU A 240 -16.30 16.36 -24.69
CA GLU A 240 -17.25 17.18 -23.94
C GLU A 240 -17.49 16.57 -22.55
N LYS A 241 -17.73 15.26 -22.47
CA LYS A 241 -17.90 14.54 -21.20
C LYS A 241 -16.66 14.62 -20.30
N VAL A 242 -15.47 14.46 -20.88
CA VAL A 242 -14.21 14.58 -20.15
C VAL A 242 -13.98 16.00 -19.65
N SER A 243 -14.35 17.01 -20.46
CA SER A 243 -14.30 18.42 -20.08
C SER A 243 -15.26 18.74 -18.92
N GLU A 244 -16.48 18.28 -18.97
CA GLU A 244 -17.47 18.44 -17.89
C GLU A 244 -16.95 17.81 -16.59
N CYS A 245 -16.46 16.58 -16.67
CA CYS A 245 -15.85 15.89 -15.52
C CYS A 245 -14.67 16.68 -14.94
N MET A 246 -13.80 17.25 -15.80
CA MET A 246 -12.67 18.07 -15.35
C MET A 246 -13.13 19.36 -14.66
N GLU A 247 -14.18 20.02 -15.16
CA GLU A 247 -14.75 21.21 -14.51
C GLU A 247 -15.36 20.86 -13.15
N GLU A 248 -16.05 19.72 -13.02
CA GLU A 248 -16.52 19.22 -11.73
C GLU A 248 -15.37 19.00 -10.74
N MET A 249 -14.25 18.40 -11.21
CA MET A 249 -13.05 18.15 -10.39
C MET A 249 -12.36 19.46 -9.96
N LEU A 250 -12.41 20.48 -10.78
CA LEU A 250 -11.93 21.83 -10.42
C LEU A 250 -12.86 22.49 -9.41
N PHE A 251 -14.17 22.34 -9.56
CA PHE A 251 -15.16 22.88 -8.65
C PHE A 251 -15.09 22.26 -7.26
N ASP A 252 -14.98 20.95 -7.16
CA ASP A 252 -14.87 20.22 -5.88
C ASP A 252 -13.43 20.20 -5.29
N ARG A 253 -12.50 20.86 -5.99
CA ARG A 253 -11.07 20.95 -5.61
C ARG A 253 -10.32 19.61 -5.59
N SER A 254 -10.81 18.61 -6.28
CA SER A 254 -10.02 17.41 -6.58
C SER A 254 -8.87 17.69 -7.54
N LEU A 255 -8.95 18.80 -8.27
CA LEU A 255 -7.88 19.40 -9.07
C LEU A 255 -7.80 20.91 -8.78
N ILE A 256 -6.62 21.48 -9.01
CA ILE A 256 -6.40 22.93 -8.87
C ILE A 256 -6.00 23.50 -10.23
N GLU A 257 -6.70 24.55 -10.68
CA GLU A 257 -6.29 25.36 -11.83
C GLU A 257 -5.52 26.58 -11.35
N ASP A 258 -4.34 26.84 -11.91
CA ASP A 258 -3.59 28.07 -11.71
C ASP A 258 -3.07 28.61 -13.05
N LYS A 259 -2.70 29.90 -13.06
CA LYS A 259 -2.19 30.57 -14.26
C LYS A 259 -0.69 30.79 -14.16
N ILE A 260 0.05 30.27 -15.13
CA ILE A 260 1.48 30.50 -15.31
C ILE A 260 1.68 31.18 -16.66
N ASP A 261 2.24 32.37 -16.67
CA ASP A 261 2.47 33.18 -17.89
C ASP A 261 1.20 33.32 -18.77
N GLY A 262 0.06 33.53 -18.10
CA GLY A 262 -1.24 33.74 -18.78
C GLY A 262 -1.93 32.45 -19.28
N LYS A 263 -1.28 31.30 -19.21
CA LYS A 263 -1.84 30.00 -19.59
C LYS A 263 -2.38 29.28 -18.36
N LYS A 264 -3.45 28.50 -18.53
CA LYS A 264 -4.08 27.69 -17.48
C LYS A 264 -3.39 26.35 -17.36
N PHE A 265 -2.96 26.02 -16.15
CA PHE A 265 -2.36 24.74 -15.79
C PHE A 265 -3.22 24.05 -14.71
N VAL A 266 -3.24 22.72 -14.77
CA VAL A 266 -3.97 21.89 -13.82
C VAL A 266 -2.99 21.06 -13.02
N PHE A 267 -3.18 21.06 -11.69
CA PHE A 267 -2.34 20.40 -10.70
C PHE A 267 -3.14 19.40 -9.86
N PRO A 268 -2.52 18.33 -9.39
CA PRO A 268 -2.97 17.63 -8.20
C PRO A 268 -2.88 18.58 -6.98
N PRO A 269 -3.88 18.57 -6.06
CA PRO A 269 -3.92 19.53 -4.95
C PRO A 269 -2.72 19.51 -4.01
N ASN A 270 -2.21 18.30 -3.69
CA ASN A 270 -1.04 18.11 -2.85
C ASN A 270 0.23 18.72 -3.48
N VAL A 271 0.40 18.53 -4.80
CA VAL A 271 1.55 19.04 -5.54
C VAL A 271 1.49 20.57 -5.64
N HIS A 272 0.32 21.13 -5.95
CA HIS A 272 0.13 22.59 -5.95
C HIS A 272 0.46 23.20 -4.58
N LEU A 273 0.02 22.56 -3.49
CA LEU A 273 0.33 23.01 -2.14
C LEU A 273 1.85 23.02 -1.87
N CYS A 274 2.58 22.00 -2.32
CA CYS A 274 4.03 21.94 -2.21
C CYS A 274 4.70 23.06 -2.98
N GLU A 275 4.29 23.33 -4.23
CA GLU A 275 4.81 24.44 -5.05
C GLU A 275 4.58 25.79 -4.37
N MET A 276 3.38 26.04 -3.86
CA MET A 276 3.05 27.26 -3.15
C MET A 276 3.87 27.43 -1.86
N TYR A 277 4.07 26.33 -1.13
CA TYR A 277 4.90 26.34 0.07
C TYR A 277 6.34 26.67 -0.24
N ILE A 278 6.94 26.03 -1.25
CA ILE A 278 8.31 26.30 -1.70
C ILE A 278 8.46 27.77 -2.13
N ALA A 279 7.55 28.25 -2.98
CA ALA A 279 7.56 29.64 -3.43
C ALA A 279 7.46 30.65 -2.27
N SER A 280 6.60 30.35 -1.30
CA SER A 280 6.42 31.15 -0.08
C SER A 280 7.71 31.19 0.74
N ARG A 281 8.38 30.04 0.94
CA ARG A 281 9.64 29.95 1.69
C ARG A 281 10.78 30.69 0.99
N ILE A 282 10.91 30.55 -0.32
CA ILE A 282 11.90 31.31 -1.09
C ILE A 282 11.67 32.81 -0.98
N LYS A 283 10.41 33.27 -1.14
CA LYS A 283 10.05 34.69 -0.96
C LYS A 283 10.40 35.19 0.45
N MET A 284 10.19 34.37 1.47
CA MET A 284 10.55 34.69 2.83
C MET A 284 12.05 34.81 3.01
N LEU A 285 12.85 33.89 2.48
CA LEU A 285 14.32 33.94 2.53
C LEU A 285 14.86 35.19 1.84
N LEU A 286 14.31 35.52 0.64
CA LEU A 286 14.69 36.73 -0.08
C LEU A 286 14.35 38.02 0.69
N LYS A 287 13.25 38.03 1.46
CA LYS A 287 12.83 39.20 2.26
C LYS A 287 13.66 39.40 3.52
N PHE A 288 14.16 38.30 4.08
CA PHE A 288 14.96 38.31 5.31
C PHE A 288 16.32 37.64 5.03
N PRO A 289 17.20 38.33 4.27
CA PRO A 289 18.52 37.79 3.97
C PRO A 289 19.29 37.59 5.28
N SER A 290 20.17 36.60 5.28
CA SER A 290 21.05 36.33 6.42
C SER A 290 21.97 37.53 6.72
N GLU A 291 22.38 37.69 7.99
CA GLU A 291 23.38 38.68 8.34
C GLU A 291 24.68 38.37 7.60
N LYS A 292 25.28 39.44 7.02
CA LYS A 292 26.54 39.27 6.29
C LYS A 292 27.65 38.83 7.24
N ILE A 293 28.13 37.63 7.02
CA ILE A 293 29.26 37.09 7.75
C ILE A 293 30.53 37.77 7.24
N LYS A 294 31.32 38.34 8.18
CA LYS A 294 32.59 39.00 7.85
C LYS A 294 33.73 37.99 7.79
N ASN A 295 34.71 38.25 6.93
CA ASN A 295 35.95 37.45 6.81
C ASN A 295 35.76 36.00 6.34
N ILE A 296 34.81 35.78 5.43
CA ILE A 296 34.51 34.44 4.87
C ILE A 296 35.75 33.86 4.21
N ASP A 297 36.51 34.63 3.43
CA ASP A 297 37.72 34.17 2.77
C ASP A 297 38.74 33.58 3.76
N LYS A 298 38.94 34.25 4.92
CA LYS A 298 39.82 33.76 5.97
C LYS A 298 39.28 32.49 6.63
N ALA A 299 37.96 32.38 6.75
CA ALA A 299 37.34 31.15 7.29
C ALA A 299 37.52 29.97 6.31
N ILE A 300 37.35 30.21 5.01
CA ILE A 300 37.60 29.22 3.97
C ILE A 300 39.06 28.73 4.00
N GLU A 301 40.03 29.69 4.00
CA GLU A 301 41.46 29.37 4.10
C GLU A 301 41.82 28.57 5.36
N LYS A 302 41.14 28.86 6.47
CA LYS A 302 41.33 28.11 7.70
C LYS A 302 40.83 26.67 7.57
N CYS A 303 39.63 26.46 7.03
CA CYS A 303 39.09 25.14 6.78
C CYS A 303 39.99 24.35 5.81
N GLU A 304 40.45 24.98 4.73
CA GLU A 304 41.37 24.36 3.78
C GLU A 304 42.64 23.83 4.46
N LYS A 305 43.18 24.60 5.39
CA LYS A 305 44.41 24.24 6.15
C LYS A 305 44.14 23.13 7.18
N GLU A 306 42.97 23.20 7.87
CA GLU A 306 42.59 22.24 8.89
C GLU A 306 42.26 20.87 8.30
N ASP A 307 41.56 20.86 7.15
CA ASP A 307 41.08 19.63 6.48
C ASP A 307 42.07 19.07 5.43
N GLY A 308 43.14 19.82 5.11
CA GLY A 308 44.13 19.44 4.11
C GLY A 308 43.59 19.36 2.68
N ILE A 309 42.57 20.17 2.37
CA ILE A 309 41.90 20.25 1.07
C ILE A 309 42.04 21.66 0.49
N GLU A 310 41.97 21.78 -0.82
CA GLU A 310 41.89 23.06 -1.52
C GLU A 310 40.59 23.13 -2.32
N TYR A 311 39.74 24.10 -1.99
CA TYR A 311 38.48 24.30 -2.72
C TYR A 311 38.72 24.96 -4.07
N ALA A 312 38.08 24.47 -5.11
CA ALA A 312 38.06 25.13 -6.41
C ALA A 312 37.36 26.51 -6.33
N ASP A 313 37.71 27.44 -7.21
CA ASP A 313 37.15 28.81 -7.21
C ASP A 313 35.63 28.86 -7.22
N LEU A 314 34.98 27.95 -7.96
CA LEU A 314 33.52 27.84 -7.99
C LEU A 314 32.93 27.36 -6.66
N GLN A 315 33.64 26.50 -5.94
CA GLN A 315 33.22 26.04 -4.61
C GLN A 315 33.37 27.17 -3.59
N LYS A 316 34.49 27.93 -3.61
CA LYS A 316 34.68 29.11 -2.77
C LYS A 316 33.62 30.16 -3.02
N LYS A 317 33.30 30.40 -4.30
CA LYS A 317 32.22 31.31 -4.68
C LYS A 317 30.85 30.86 -4.18
N ALA A 318 30.53 29.54 -4.30
CA ALA A 318 29.27 28.97 -3.81
C ALA A 318 29.14 29.08 -2.29
N ILE A 319 30.22 28.80 -1.53
CA ILE A 319 30.26 28.97 -0.07
C ILE A 319 30.04 30.45 0.30
N THR A 320 30.75 31.37 -0.37
CA THR A 320 30.60 32.80 -0.13
C THR A 320 29.17 33.27 -0.39
N MET A 321 28.58 32.89 -1.53
CA MET A 321 27.19 33.23 -1.85
C MET A 321 26.20 32.64 -0.81
N ALA A 322 26.35 31.39 -0.43
CA ALA A 322 25.49 30.77 0.58
C ALA A 322 25.55 31.48 1.95
N LEU A 323 26.70 32.01 2.33
CA LEU A 323 26.93 32.71 3.61
C LEU A 323 26.61 34.20 3.57
N THR A 324 26.52 34.81 2.40
CA THR A 324 26.26 36.25 2.24
C THR A 324 24.87 36.59 1.75
N GLU A 325 24.29 35.69 0.96
CA GLU A 325 23.01 35.91 0.25
C GLU A 325 21.88 35.02 0.78
N GLY A 326 22.19 33.97 1.55
CA GLY A 326 21.24 33.07 2.21
C GLY A 326 21.00 31.80 1.45
#